data_2723cf74c96103a09c5f9b51ead7a832
#
_entry.id   2723cf74c96103a09c5f9b51ead7a832
#
_cell.length_a   1.000
_cell.length_b   1.000
_cell.length_c   1.000
_cell.angle_alpha   90.00
_cell.angle_beta   90.00
_cell.angle_gamma   90.00
#
_symmetry.space_group_name_H-M   'P 1'
#
loop_
_entity.id
_entity.type
_entity.pdbx_description
1 polymer ?
#
loop_
_entity_poly.entity_id
_entity_poly.type
_entity_poly.pdbx_seq_one_letter_code
_entity_poly.pdbx_strand_id
1 'polypeptide(L)'
;MKHKIAIKWIYAAKEDQDGARILVDSVSPHSRELHDLDIDSWCQTAAPSSGLKRQLSKGELDWKNFAHAYREEVHLQPQKLASLLEAANQGNLTLLTVERDPEQTWLLLLKEMLETRLKSALYSPTPD
;
A
#
# COMPACT_ATOMS: atom_id res chain seq x y z
N MET A 1 16.89 8.39 -10.53
CA MET A 1 15.58 9.07 -10.60
C MET A 1 14.68 8.58 -9.51
N LYS A 2 14.04 9.51 -8.84
CA LYS A 2 13.13 9.16 -7.76
C LYS A 2 11.74 8.90 -8.32
N HIS A 3 11.22 7.72 -8.08
CA HIS A 3 9.84 7.42 -8.39
C HIS A 3 8.96 7.87 -7.23
N LYS A 4 7.70 8.17 -7.53
CA LYS A 4 6.76 8.64 -6.53
C LYS A 4 5.78 7.55 -6.16
N ILE A 5 5.38 7.53 -4.89
CA ILE A 5 4.32 6.66 -4.41
C ILE A 5 3.14 7.56 -4.05
N ALA A 6 2.01 7.31 -4.68
CA ALA A 6 0.79 8.07 -4.44
C ALA A 6 -0.32 7.15 -3.93
N ILE A 7 -1.33 7.75 -3.34
CA ILE A 7 -2.52 7.03 -2.88
C ILE A 7 -3.72 7.66 -3.56
N LYS A 8 -4.57 6.82 -4.17
CA LYS A 8 -5.78 7.30 -4.83
C LYS A 8 -6.98 6.40 -4.54
N TRP A 9 -8.14 7.01 -4.54
CA TRP A 9 -9.40 6.27 -4.53
C TRP A 9 -9.53 5.53 -5.87
N ILE A 10 -10.07 4.31 -5.85
CA ILE A 10 -10.14 3.48 -7.07
C ILE A 10 -10.92 4.13 -8.20
N TYR A 11 -11.85 5.04 -7.88
CA TYR A 11 -12.65 5.75 -8.87
C TYR A 11 -12.02 7.05 -9.35
N ALA A 12 -10.85 7.41 -8.82
CA ALA A 12 -10.14 8.59 -9.30
C ALA A 12 -9.60 8.35 -10.70
N ALA A 13 -9.65 9.37 -11.53
CA ALA A 13 -9.23 9.25 -12.93
C ALA A 13 -7.76 8.85 -13.03
N LYS A 14 -7.48 7.97 -13.98
CA LYS A 14 -6.10 7.57 -14.26
C LYS A 14 -5.35 8.76 -14.88
N GLU A 15 -4.14 8.95 -14.43
CA GLU A 15 -3.23 9.97 -14.96
C GLU A 15 -1.95 9.30 -15.45
N ASP A 16 -1.28 9.92 -16.41
CA ASP A 16 -0.05 9.36 -16.98
C ASP A 16 1.02 9.12 -15.94
N GLN A 17 1.07 9.98 -14.94
CA GLN A 17 2.09 9.90 -13.89
C GLN A 17 1.78 8.87 -12.80
N ASP A 18 0.63 8.21 -12.87
CA ASP A 18 0.26 7.21 -11.87
C ASP A 18 1.21 6.00 -11.86
N GLY A 19 1.74 5.65 -13.02
CA GLY A 19 2.55 4.45 -13.13
C GLY A 19 1.73 3.20 -12.87
N ALA A 20 2.27 2.26 -12.10
CA ALA A 20 1.53 1.05 -11.76
C ALA A 20 0.40 1.38 -10.77
N ARG A 21 -0.81 0.97 -11.09
CA ARG A 21 -1.99 1.20 -10.26
C ARG A 21 -2.37 -0.13 -9.61
N ILE A 22 -2.08 -0.24 -8.32
CA ILE A 22 -2.25 -1.51 -7.60
C ILE A 22 -3.24 -1.34 -6.45
N LEU A 23 -4.30 -2.14 -6.48
CA LEU A 23 -5.28 -2.17 -5.40
C LEU A 23 -4.66 -2.88 -4.20
N VAL A 24 -4.70 -2.26 -3.03
CA VAL A 24 -4.07 -2.81 -1.83
C VAL A 24 -5.04 -3.19 -0.72
N ASP A 25 -6.34 -3.03 -0.94
CA ASP A 25 -7.32 -3.46 0.05
C ASP A 25 -7.45 -4.97 0.10
N SER A 26 -7.83 -5.48 1.25
CA SER A 26 -8.05 -6.92 1.45
C SER A 26 -9.36 -7.39 0.82
N VAL A 27 -10.25 -6.47 0.49
CA VAL A 27 -11.53 -6.78 -0.15
C VAL A 27 -11.55 -6.15 -1.53
N SER A 28 -11.87 -6.96 -2.53
CA SER A 28 -11.96 -6.50 -3.91
C SER A 28 -13.32 -5.87 -4.17
N PRO A 29 -13.39 -4.83 -5.00
CA PRO A 29 -14.67 -4.41 -5.57
C PRO A 29 -15.19 -5.53 -6.48
N HIS A 30 -16.40 -5.39 -7.01
CA HIS A 30 -16.94 -6.38 -7.93
C HIS A 30 -15.97 -6.60 -9.09
N SER A 31 -15.82 -7.87 -9.49
CA SER A 31 -14.84 -8.24 -10.50
C SER A 31 -14.99 -7.50 -11.83
N ARG A 32 -16.20 -7.07 -12.16
CA ARG A 32 -16.44 -6.28 -13.37
C ARG A 32 -15.75 -4.92 -13.32
N GLU A 33 -15.66 -4.34 -12.13
CA GLU A 33 -15.10 -3.02 -11.96
C GLU A 33 -13.59 -2.99 -12.10
N LEU A 34 -12.92 -4.11 -11.84
CA LEU A 34 -11.47 -4.17 -11.95
C LEU A 34 -10.97 -3.82 -13.36
N HIS A 35 -11.70 -4.27 -14.38
CA HIS A 35 -11.34 -3.99 -15.77
C HIS A 35 -11.62 -2.54 -16.15
N ASP A 36 -12.69 -1.96 -15.59
CA ASP A 36 -13.12 -0.61 -15.93
C ASP A 36 -12.36 0.47 -15.17
N LEU A 37 -11.66 0.11 -14.11
CA LEU A 37 -11.02 1.07 -13.21
C LEU A 37 -9.52 1.23 -13.44
N ASP A 38 -8.98 0.67 -14.50
CA ASP A 38 -7.56 0.76 -14.80
C ASP A 38 -6.69 0.28 -13.64
N ILE A 39 -7.03 -0.88 -13.09
CA ILE A 39 -6.27 -1.51 -12.02
C ILE A 39 -5.33 -2.53 -12.63
N ASP A 40 -4.03 -2.34 -12.42
CA ASP A 40 -3.02 -3.23 -13.00
C ASP A 40 -2.90 -4.55 -12.24
N SER A 41 -3.02 -4.51 -10.92
CA SER A 41 -2.98 -5.72 -10.10
C SER A 41 -3.60 -5.47 -8.73
N TRP A 42 -3.74 -6.55 -7.95
CA TRP A 42 -4.33 -6.50 -6.62
C TRP A 42 -3.38 -7.18 -5.64
N CYS A 43 -2.89 -6.41 -4.66
CA CYS A 43 -1.97 -6.90 -3.65
C CYS A 43 -2.68 -6.95 -2.29
N GLN A 44 -3.37 -8.05 -2.00
CA GLN A 44 -4.13 -8.20 -0.75
C GLN A 44 -3.24 -8.26 0.48
N THR A 45 -2.04 -8.79 0.32
CA THR A 45 -1.16 -9.06 1.45
C THR A 45 -0.56 -7.81 2.08
N ALA A 46 -0.58 -6.68 1.38
CA ALA A 46 -0.02 -5.44 1.89
C ALA A 46 -0.88 -4.78 2.96
N ALA A 47 -2.17 -5.09 3.01
CA ALA A 47 -3.08 -4.50 4.00
C ALA A 47 -2.81 -5.06 5.40
N PRO A 48 -3.16 -4.31 6.46
CA PRO A 48 -3.12 -4.88 7.80
C PRO A 48 -3.99 -6.12 7.89
N SER A 49 -3.67 -7.03 8.79
CA SER A 49 -4.47 -8.23 8.98
C SER A 49 -5.92 -7.86 9.35
N SER A 50 -6.85 -8.75 9.03
CA SER A 50 -8.26 -8.53 9.35
C SER A 50 -8.47 -8.38 10.86
N GLY A 51 -7.68 -9.10 11.67
CA GLY A 51 -7.71 -8.96 13.11
C GLY A 51 -7.35 -7.56 13.58
N LEU A 52 -6.28 -6.99 13.05
CA LEU A 52 -5.87 -5.63 13.38
C LEU A 52 -6.91 -4.60 12.97
N LYS A 53 -7.45 -4.74 11.76
CA LYS A 53 -8.47 -3.80 11.28
C LYS A 53 -9.71 -3.86 12.15
N ARG A 54 -10.09 -5.06 12.60
CA ARG A 54 -11.24 -5.24 13.50
C ARG A 54 -10.99 -4.58 14.84
N GLN A 55 -9.82 -4.75 15.42
CA GLN A 55 -9.48 -4.15 16.71
C GLN A 55 -9.54 -2.62 16.64
N LEU A 56 -9.03 -2.04 15.55
CA LEU A 56 -9.10 -0.60 15.36
C LEU A 56 -10.55 -0.13 15.22
N SER A 57 -11.34 -0.84 14.43
CA SER A 57 -12.75 -0.52 14.18
C SER A 57 -13.59 -0.59 15.44
N LYS A 58 -13.28 -1.53 16.35
CA LYS A 58 -14.01 -1.70 17.60
C LYS A 58 -13.50 -0.80 18.73
N GLY A 59 -12.48 -0.01 18.48
CA GLY A 59 -11.87 0.83 19.49
C GLY A 59 -11.01 0.09 20.49
N GLU A 60 -10.65 -1.15 20.20
CA GLU A 60 -9.78 -1.95 21.09
C GLU A 60 -8.31 -1.54 20.96
N LEU A 61 -7.95 -0.91 19.85
CA LEU A 61 -6.63 -0.33 19.64
C LEU A 61 -6.80 1.13 19.24
N ASP A 62 -6.01 2.01 19.83
CA ASP A 62 -5.93 3.37 19.33
C ASP A 62 -5.03 3.41 18.09
N TRP A 63 -5.00 4.54 17.41
CA TRP A 63 -4.23 4.67 16.17
C TRP A 63 -2.75 4.39 16.36
N LYS A 64 -2.17 4.88 17.45
CA LYS A 64 -0.75 4.69 17.74
C LYS A 64 -0.38 3.22 17.89
N ASN A 65 -1.18 2.48 18.64
CA ASN A 65 -0.95 1.06 18.85
C ASN A 65 -1.25 0.25 17.60
N PHE A 66 -2.27 0.65 16.84
CA PHE A 66 -2.55 0.03 15.55
C PHE A 66 -1.37 0.20 14.59
N ALA A 67 -0.83 1.41 14.50
CA ALA A 67 0.31 1.69 13.63
C ALA A 67 1.52 0.84 13.99
N HIS A 68 1.79 0.72 15.30
CA HIS A 68 2.89 -0.11 15.77
C HIS A 68 2.69 -1.57 15.39
N ALA A 69 1.49 -2.09 15.62
CA ALA A 69 1.17 -3.49 15.33
C ALA A 69 1.24 -3.77 13.82
N TYR A 70 0.78 -2.85 12.99
CA TYR A 70 0.86 -3.02 11.55
C TYR A 70 2.31 -3.05 11.07
N ARG A 71 3.13 -2.14 11.56
CA ARG A 71 4.56 -2.14 11.22
C ARG A 71 5.24 -3.43 11.66
N GLU A 72 4.83 -3.97 12.80
CA GLU A 72 5.36 -5.22 13.30
C GLU A 72 4.96 -6.40 12.40
N GLU A 73 3.70 -6.43 11.94
CA GLU A 73 3.27 -7.46 10.99
C GLU A 73 4.15 -7.47 9.74
N VAL A 74 4.43 -6.28 9.20
CA VAL A 74 5.24 -6.16 8.00
C VAL A 74 6.69 -6.51 8.29
N HIS A 75 7.19 -6.11 9.45
CA HIS A 75 8.57 -6.43 9.86
C HIS A 75 8.79 -7.95 9.95
N LEU A 76 7.81 -8.66 10.49
CA LEU A 76 7.90 -10.11 10.61
C LEU A 76 7.70 -10.85 9.29
N GLN A 77 6.99 -10.23 8.35
CA GLN A 77 6.72 -10.83 7.04
C GLN A 77 6.97 -9.81 5.94
N PRO A 78 8.24 -9.45 5.69
CA PRO A 78 8.55 -8.40 4.72
C PRO A 78 8.13 -8.73 3.29
N GLN A 79 7.93 -10.01 2.98
CA GLN A 79 7.43 -10.42 1.67
C GLN A 79 6.03 -9.86 1.35
N LYS A 80 5.30 -9.39 2.37
CA LYS A 80 4.00 -8.75 2.14
C LYS A 80 4.09 -7.53 1.24
N LEU A 81 5.23 -6.86 1.23
CA LEU A 81 5.45 -5.65 0.43
C LEU A 81 6.27 -5.90 -0.83
N ALA A 82 6.69 -7.13 -1.08
CA ALA A 82 7.65 -7.41 -2.15
C ALA A 82 7.17 -6.93 -3.52
N SER A 83 5.94 -7.21 -3.89
CA SER A 83 5.44 -6.82 -5.22
C SER A 83 5.30 -5.31 -5.36
N LEU A 84 4.94 -4.63 -4.29
CA LEU A 84 4.82 -3.17 -4.29
C LEU A 84 6.19 -2.51 -4.40
N LEU A 85 7.18 -3.03 -3.69
CA LEU A 85 8.54 -2.51 -3.76
C LEU A 85 9.14 -2.71 -5.14
N GLU A 86 8.87 -3.86 -5.76
CA GLU A 86 9.32 -4.12 -7.12
C GLU A 86 8.72 -3.12 -8.10
N ALA A 87 7.41 -2.88 -8.00
CA ALA A 87 6.73 -1.91 -8.86
C ALA A 87 7.29 -0.51 -8.64
N ALA A 88 7.54 -0.12 -7.40
CA ALA A 88 8.05 1.21 -7.07
C ALA A 88 9.50 1.41 -7.54
N ASN A 89 10.27 0.33 -7.66
CA ASN A 89 11.62 0.40 -8.20
C ASN A 89 11.61 0.60 -9.72
N GLN A 90 10.57 0.18 -10.40
CA GLN A 90 10.49 0.26 -11.84
C GLN A 90 9.88 1.58 -12.34
N GLY A 91 9.13 2.27 -11.52
CA GLY A 91 8.49 3.51 -11.89
C GLY A 91 7.61 4.04 -10.77
N ASN A 92 6.77 5.00 -11.11
CA ASN A 92 5.80 5.51 -10.14
C ASN A 92 4.83 4.40 -9.75
N LEU A 93 4.38 4.46 -8.50
CA LEU A 93 3.41 3.50 -7.96
C LEU A 93 2.24 4.25 -7.36
N THR A 94 1.03 3.87 -7.73
CA THR A 94 -0.19 4.41 -7.13
C THR A 94 -0.91 3.30 -6.38
N LEU A 95 -1.05 3.50 -5.08
CA LEU A 95 -1.80 2.58 -4.22
C LEU A 95 -3.26 2.95 -4.31
N LEU A 96 -4.09 2.02 -4.76
CA LEU A 96 -5.52 2.24 -4.91
C LEU A 96 -6.28 1.63 -3.76
N THR A 97 -7.34 2.30 -3.35
CA THR A 97 -8.16 1.86 -2.23
C THR A 97 -9.63 2.12 -2.51
N VAL A 98 -10.50 1.31 -1.90
CA VAL A 98 -11.94 1.55 -1.93
C VAL A 98 -12.35 2.65 -0.95
N GLU A 99 -11.44 3.08 -0.08
CA GLU A 99 -11.71 4.14 0.87
C GLU A 99 -11.77 5.50 0.17
N ARG A 100 -12.81 6.26 0.45
CA ARG A 100 -13.04 7.54 -0.21
C ARG A 100 -12.03 8.60 0.24
N ASP A 101 -11.65 8.57 1.51
CA ASP A 101 -10.68 9.50 2.08
C ASP A 101 -9.43 8.73 2.52
N PRO A 102 -8.60 8.30 1.54
CA PRO A 102 -7.50 7.39 1.85
C PRO A 102 -6.43 7.99 2.76
N GLU A 103 -6.35 9.31 2.83
CA GLU A 103 -5.35 9.98 3.66
C GLU A 103 -5.59 9.81 5.16
N GLN A 104 -6.76 9.30 5.54
CA GLN A 104 -7.10 9.07 6.94
C GLN A 104 -7.05 7.61 7.32
N THR A 105 -6.38 6.80 6.52
CA THR A 105 -6.36 5.35 6.70
C THR A 105 -4.94 4.83 6.92
N TRP A 106 -4.86 3.51 7.12
CA TRP A 106 -3.58 2.80 7.23
C TRP A 106 -2.71 2.93 5.97
N LEU A 107 -3.28 3.44 4.87
CA LEU A 107 -2.54 3.61 3.63
C LEU A 107 -1.38 4.58 3.77
N LEU A 108 -1.50 5.59 4.63
CA LEU A 108 -0.38 6.48 4.91
C LEU A 108 0.78 5.71 5.54
N LEU A 109 0.47 4.77 6.42
CA LEU A 109 1.49 3.94 7.06
C LEU A 109 2.16 3.05 6.03
N LEU A 110 1.37 2.46 5.13
CA LEU A 110 1.91 1.62 4.07
C LEU A 110 2.85 2.42 3.16
N LYS A 111 2.41 3.61 2.75
CA LYS A 111 3.23 4.48 1.92
C LYS A 111 4.56 4.82 2.61
N GLU A 112 4.51 5.19 3.88
CA GLU A 112 5.71 5.49 4.64
C GLU A 112 6.67 4.31 4.74
N MET A 113 6.13 3.12 4.97
CA MET A 113 6.95 1.91 5.04
C MET A 113 7.63 1.61 3.71
N LEU A 114 6.90 1.79 2.60
CA LEU A 114 7.47 1.60 1.28
C LEU A 114 8.57 2.62 1.00
N GLU A 115 8.32 3.88 1.29
CA GLU A 115 9.30 4.93 1.07
C GLU A 115 10.57 4.71 1.90
N THR A 116 10.40 4.30 3.14
CA THR A 116 11.53 4.03 4.03
C THR A 116 12.39 2.88 3.49
N ARG A 117 11.75 1.81 3.04
CA ARG A 117 12.46 0.64 2.51
C ARG A 117 13.18 0.99 1.20
N LEU A 118 12.57 1.79 0.34
CA LEU A 118 13.22 2.23 -0.90
C LEU A 118 14.42 3.09 -0.61
N LYS A 119 14.33 3.98 0.37
CA LYS A 119 15.46 4.80 0.80
C LYS A 119 16.60 3.95 1.32
N SER A 120 16.29 2.97 2.15
CA SER A 120 17.30 2.07 2.71
C SER A 120 18.03 1.31 1.60
N ALA A 121 17.28 0.84 0.60
CA ALA A 121 17.86 0.12 -0.52
C ALA A 121 18.80 1.01 -1.33
N LEU A 122 18.46 2.30 -1.47
CA LEU A 122 19.30 3.25 -2.21
C LEU A 122 20.58 3.58 -1.46
N TYR A 123 20.55 3.58 -0.14
CA TYR A 123 21.72 3.90 0.69
C TYR A 123 22.53 2.69 1.08
N SER A 124 21.99 1.50 0.92
CA SER A 124 22.74 0.29 1.22
C SER A 124 23.81 0.10 0.17
N PRO A 125 25.08 -0.01 0.57
CA PRO A 125 26.10 -0.43 -0.38
C PRO A 125 25.74 -1.84 -0.80
N THR A 126 25.34 -2.00 -2.03
CA THR A 126 25.06 -3.32 -2.55
C THR A 126 26.38 -4.09 -2.61
N PRO A 127 26.49 -5.18 -1.89
CA PRO A 127 27.63 -6.07 -2.11
C PRO A 127 27.42 -6.68 -3.49
N ASP A 128 28.24 -6.35 -4.37
CA ASP A 128 28.23 -6.98 -5.68
C ASP A 128 28.86 -8.36 -5.61
#